data_b961cb29a90785a301ab2cb8885e3c71
#
_entry.id   b961cb29a90785a301ab2cb8885e3c71
#
_cell.length_a   1.000
_cell.length_b   1.000
_cell.length_c   1.000
_cell.angle_alpha   90.00
_cell.angle_beta   90.00
_cell.angle_gamma   90.00
#
_symmetry.space_group_name_H-M   'P 1'
#
loop_
_entity.id
_entity.type
_entity.pdbx_description
1 polymer ?
#
loop_
_entity_poly.entity_id
_entity_poly.type
_entity_poly.pdbx_seq_one_letter_code
_entity_poly.pdbx_strand_id
1 'polypeptide(L)'
;MERWDVVVAGGGPAGAAAALAALGTGASVLVLDRADFPRDKVCGDGVAPEALDVLAGLGVDVAALTAGYAPVPRLSLRSPGGAAVERDTHRPSSVVPREVFDARLLAAALDRGAAFRRHAVRRVTPGPDGVDVDGVLTAGVLVGADGAESVVRRSLGLGRNRDDRLAVALRGYAPELPGQAGTQVLVTTEQRWPAYAWSFPLGDGRANVGYGELVSGGANRAALVEGLHRLLPGVQPEGLRAHRLPLSTGRPRQPDGRVLLAGDAASLVNPMTGEGIFYAVLSGVLAGRAAAAGAGAGALHRRALRRRLGAHHRSASAASWISRWPVVMDAAFRAAAADQRVFDDVVALGLADGRLTARTLAAAARSLR
;
A
#
# COMPACT_ATOMS: atom_id res chain seq x y z
N MET A 1 -2.58 35.13 -6.20
CA MET A 1 -2.40 33.78 -5.65
C MET A 1 -2.09 32.86 -6.81
N GLU A 2 -1.03 32.08 -6.70
CA GLU A 2 -0.61 31.11 -7.72
C GLU A 2 -1.70 30.06 -7.95
N ARG A 3 -1.96 29.66 -9.21
CA ARG A 3 -3.02 28.73 -9.56
C ARG A 3 -2.48 27.57 -10.41
N TRP A 4 -2.94 26.36 -10.07
CA TRP A 4 -2.64 25.12 -10.78
C TRP A 4 -3.94 24.38 -11.07
N ASP A 5 -4.00 23.65 -12.19
CA ASP A 5 -5.18 22.81 -12.47
C ASP A 5 -5.29 21.70 -11.46
N VAL A 6 -4.15 21.04 -11.14
CA VAL A 6 -4.08 19.96 -10.14
C VAL A 6 -2.92 20.20 -9.19
N VAL A 7 -3.23 20.20 -7.89
CA VAL A 7 -2.21 20.13 -6.84
C VAL A 7 -2.28 18.77 -6.17
N VAL A 8 -1.12 18.15 -5.97
CA VAL A 8 -1.00 16.86 -5.29
C VAL A 8 -0.27 17.06 -3.98
N ALA A 9 -0.91 16.76 -2.86
CA ALA A 9 -0.30 16.79 -1.54
C ALA A 9 0.30 15.42 -1.21
N GLY A 10 1.63 15.31 -1.23
CA GLY A 10 2.42 14.10 -1.04
C GLY A 10 3.04 13.55 -2.32
N GLY A 11 4.37 13.43 -2.37
CA GLY A 11 5.16 12.92 -3.50
C GLY A 11 5.45 11.40 -3.45
N GLY A 12 4.76 10.63 -2.59
CA GLY A 12 4.87 9.16 -2.55
C GLY A 12 4.18 8.49 -3.75
N PRO A 13 4.08 7.14 -3.77
CA PRO A 13 3.56 6.40 -4.92
C PRO A 13 2.16 6.83 -5.36
N ALA A 14 1.25 7.15 -4.42
CA ALA A 14 -0.07 7.64 -4.76
C ALA A 14 -0.02 9.01 -5.45
N GLY A 15 0.83 9.90 -4.95
CA GLY A 15 0.93 11.25 -5.48
C GLY A 15 1.66 11.31 -6.81
N ALA A 16 2.78 10.62 -6.94
CA ALA A 16 3.50 10.56 -8.21
C ALA A 16 2.64 9.91 -9.33
N ALA A 17 1.91 8.83 -9.01
CA ALA A 17 0.97 8.21 -9.94
C ALA A 17 -0.21 9.14 -10.29
N ALA A 18 -0.70 9.93 -9.31
CA ALA A 18 -1.74 10.93 -9.57
C ALA A 18 -1.23 12.06 -10.48
N ALA A 19 0.00 12.54 -10.23
CA ALA A 19 0.63 13.57 -11.06
C ALA A 19 0.79 13.11 -12.51
N LEU A 20 1.37 11.90 -12.71
CA LEU A 20 1.52 11.29 -14.04
C LEU A 20 0.18 11.17 -14.78
N ALA A 21 -0.85 10.71 -14.08
CA ALA A 21 -2.17 10.53 -14.66
C ALA A 21 -2.87 11.88 -14.98
N ALA A 22 -2.68 12.89 -14.16
CA ALA A 22 -3.21 14.23 -14.40
C ALA A 22 -2.51 14.92 -15.56
N LEU A 23 -1.17 14.84 -15.66
CA LEU A 23 -0.41 15.32 -16.81
C LEU A 23 -0.91 14.75 -18.14
N GLY A 24 -1.27 13.45 -18.15
CA GLY A 24 -1.86 12.79 -19.32
C GLY A 24 -3.21 13.37 -19.77
N THR A 25 -3.84 14.23 -18.98
CA THR A 25 -5.07 14.99 -19.36
C THR A 25 -4.77 16.40 -19.84
N GLY A 26 -3.51 16.82 -19.91
CA GLY A 26 -3.09 18.16 -20.28
C GLY A 26 -3.12 19.19 -19.14
N ALA A 27 -3.35 18.75 -17.90
CA ALA A 27 -3.39 19.64 -16.74
C ALA A 27 -2.00 20.12 -16.31
N SER A 28 -1.89 21.35 -15.83
CA SER A 28 -0.75 21.83 -15.06
C SER A 28 -0.75 21.17 -13.67
N VAL A 29 0.37 20.56 -13.25
CA VAL A 29 0.44 19.76 -12.03
C VAL A 29 1.56 20.23 -11.12
N LEU A 30 1.24 20.51 -9.86
CA LEU A 30 2.19 20.78 -8.79
C LEU A 30 2.12 19.71 -7.73
N VAL A 31 3.25 19.06 -7.44
CA VAL A 31 3.41 18.10 -6.33
C VAL A 31 4.03 18.83 -5.14
N LEU A 32 3.39 18.73 -4.00
CA LEU A 32 3.86 19.26 -2.72
C LEU A 32 4.26 18.09 -1.80
N ASP A 33 5.45 18.11 -1.23
CA ASP A 33 5.84 17.20 -0.15
C ASP A 33 6.62 17.95 0.92
N ARG A 34 6.50 17.52 2.17
CA ARG A 34 7.24 18.10 3.30
C ARG A 34 8.73 17.80 3.26
N ALA A 35 9.13 16.77 2.53
CA ALA A 35 10.50 16.31 2.38
C ALA A 35 10.98 16.47 0.94
N ASP A 36 12.29 16.61 0.78
CA ASP A 36 12.96 16.40 -0.48
C ASP A 36 13.13 14.90 -0.75
N PHE A 37 13.41 14.53 -1.99
CA PHE A 37 13.68 13.17 -2.41
C PHE A 37 15.15 13.03 -2.87
N PRO A 38 15.81 11.89 -2.58
CA PRO A 38 15.27 10.66 -1.95
C PRO A 38 14.99 10.83 -0.46
N ARG A 39 14.00 10.07 0.07
CA ARG A 39 13.67 10.02 1.49
C ARG A 39 13.24 8.63 1.93
N ASP A 40 13.62 8.22 3.13
CA ASP A 40 13.12 6.96 3.70
C ASP A 40 11.63 7.05 4.07
N LYS A 41 10.92 5.96 3.86
CA LYS A 41 9.53 5.74 4.27
C LYS A 41 9.37 4.31 4.78
N VAL A 42 8.97 4.16 6.02
CA VAL A 42 8.77 2.84 6.63
C VAL A 42 7.78 2.01 5.82
N CYS A 43 8.25 0.85 5.32
CA CYS A 43 7.52 -0.07 4.45
C CYS A 43 8.24 -1.41 4.40
N GLY A 44 7.58 -2.50 4.00
CA GLY A 44 8.22 -3.76 3.63
C GLY A 44 8.96 -3.72 2.29
N ASP A 45 8.88 -2.61 1.55
CA ASP A 45 9.55 -2.36 0.26
C ASP A 45 9.13 -3.30 -0.88
N GLY A 46 8.19 -4.21 -0.62
CA GLY A 46 7.63 -5.12 -1.64
C GLY A 46 6.76 -4.36 -2.64
N VAL A 47 7.04 -4.53 -3.92
CA VAL A 47 6.29 -3.96 -5.04
C VAL A 47 5.68 -5.09 -5.84
N ALA A 48 4.36 -5.21 -5.80
CA ALA A 48 3.63 -6.21 -6.56
C ALA A 48 3.72 -5.93 -8.07
N PRO A 49 3.81 -6.95 -8.94
CA PRO A 49 3.87 -6.76 -10.40
C PRO A 49 2.66 -6.00 -10.94
N GLU A 50 1.49 -6.11 -10.32
CA GLU A 50 0.30 -5.37 -10.71
C GLU A 50 0.44 -3.85 -10.47
N ALA A 51 1.24 -3.43 -9.48
CA ALA A 51 1.55 -2.01 -9.31
C ALA A 51 2.43 -1.49 -10.46
N LEU A 52 3.40 -2.29 -10.89
CA LEU A 52 4.24 -2.00 -12.05
C LEU A 52 3.42 -1.94 -13.34
N ASP A 53 2.45 -2.84 -13.55
CA ASP A 53 1.55 -2.80 -14.71
C ASP A 53 0.74 -1.51 -14.78
N VAL A 54 0.22 -1.06 -13.64
CA VAL A 54 -0.53 0.21 -13.57
C VAL A 54 0.38 1.38 -13.98
N LEU A 55 1.64 1.39 -13.53
CA LEU A 55 2.62 2.42 -13.91
C LEU A 55 3.05 2.31 -15.38
N ALA A 56 3.28 1.11 -15.88
CA ALA A 56 3.56 0.85 -17.29
C ALA A 56 2.41 1.36 -18.19
N GLY A 57 1.16 1.18 -17.74
CA GLY A 57 -0.03 1.72 -18.41
C GLY A 57 -0.11 3.26 -18.47
N LEU A 58 0.73 3.95 -17.68
CA LEU A 58 0.99 5.39 -17.82
C LEU A 58 2.23 5.69 -18.68
N GLY A 59 2.88 4.66 -19.23
CA GLY A 59 4.12 4.78 -20.00
C GLY A 59 5.38 4.97 -19.14
N VAL A 60 5.33 4.69 -17.84
CA VAL A 60 6.52 4.73 -16.98
C VAL A 60 7.44 3.56 -17.32
N ASP A 61 8.74 3.81 -17.42
CA ASP A 61 9.74 2.75 -17.55
C ASP A 61 9.88 2.02 -16.19
N VAL A 62 9.16 0.90 -16.08
CA VAL A 62 9.17 0.10 -14.84
C VAL A 62 10.49 -0.64 -14.62
N ALA A 63 11.26 -0.91 -15.68
CA ALA A 63 12.59 -1.50 -15.55
C ALA A 63 13.55 -0.50 -14.87
N ALA A 64 13.47 0.77 -15.22
CA ALA A 64 14.21 1.83 -14.55
C ALA A 64 13.82 2.00 -13.08
N LEU A 65 12.51 1.82 -12.74
CA LEU A 65 12.06 1.90 -11.34
C LEU A 65 12.69 0.81 -10.45
N THR A 66 12.89 -0.39 -11.00
CA THR A 66 13.39 -1.55 -10.26
C THR A 66 14.87 -1.87 -10.54
N ALA A 67 15.55 -1.06 -11.33
CA ALA A 67 16.94 -1.29 -11.73
C ALA A 67 17.86 -1.45 -10.50
N GLY A 68 18.69 -2.51 -10.51
CA GLY A 68 19.58 -2.86 -9.40
C GLY A 68 18.95 -3.74 -8.31
N TYR A 69 17.66 -4.10 -8.43
CA TYR A 69 16.98 -5.01 -7.51
C TYR A 69 16.48 -6.25 -8.25
N ALA A 70 16.96 -7.41 -7.84
CA ALA A 70 16.60 -8.67 -8.48
C ALA A 70 15.12 -8.99 -8.29
N PRO A 71 14.43 -9.57 -9.29
CA PRO A 71 13.09 -10.10 -9.12
C PRO A 71 13.05 -11.19 -8.05
N VAL A 72 11.99 -11.19 -7.23
CA VAL A 72 11.77 -12.19 -6.18
C VAL A 72 10.60 -13.09 -6.61
N PRO A 73 10.91 -14.29 -7.14
CA PRO A 73 9.89 -15.14 -7.76
C PRO A 73 9.09 -15.97 -6.75
N ARG A 74 9.59 -16.15 -5.53
CA ARG A 74 9.02 -17.11 -4.58
C ARG A 74 8.43 -16.43 -3.35
N LEU A 75 7.33 -17.02 -2.85
CA LEU A 75 6.70 -16.60 -1.60
C LEU A 75 6.54 -17.81 -0.67
N SER A 76 7.03 -17.66 0.55
CA SER A 76 6.89 -18.62 1.65
C SER A 76 5.95 -18.05 2.71
N LEU A 77 4.85 -18.76 3.00
CA LEU A 77 3.87 -18.40 4.01
C LEU A 77 3.83 -19.48 5.08
N ARG A 78 3.83 -19.06 6.36
CA ARG A 78 3.66 -19.95 7.50
C ARG A 78 2.48 -19.50 8.34
N SER A 79 1.56 -20.44 8.63
CA SER A 79 0.36 -20.19 9.42
C SER A 79 0.61 -20.34 10.92
N PRO A 80 -0.32 -19.90 11.78
CA PRO A 80 -0.18 -20.04 13.24
C PRO A 80 -0.07 -21.48 13.70
N GLY A 81 -0.81 -22.42 13.10
CA GLY A 81 -0.78 -23.84 13.43
C GLY A 81 0.34 -24.63 12.73
N GLY A 82 1.30 -23.93 12.08
CA GLY A 82 2.47 -24.54 11.46
C GLY A 82 2.27 -25.04 10.02
N ALA A 83 1.11 -24.82 9.40
CA ALA A 83 0.97 -25.09 7.97
C ALA A 83 1.88 -24.13 7.19
N ALA A 84 2.60 -24.68 6.21
CA ALA A 84 3.53 -23.92 5.39
C ALA A 84 3.26 -24.15 3.91
N VAL A 85 3.44 -23.10 3.12
CA VAL A 85 3.45 -23.15 1.68
C VAL A 85 4.60 -22.31 1.15
N GLU A 86 5.36 -22.88 0.23
CA GLU A 86 6.41 -22.18 -0.51
C GLU A 86 6.23 -22.51 -1.98
N ARG A 87 5.98 -21.48 -2.77
CA ARG A 87 5.74 -21.62 -4.21
C ARG A 87 6.25 -20.42 -4.97
N ASP A 88 6.56 -20.67 -6.24
CA ASP A 88 6.78 -19.58 -7.17
C ASP A 88 5.45 -18.87 -7.43
N THR A 89 5.50 -17.55 -7.42
CA THR A 89 4.38 -16.69 -7.82
C THR A 89 4.27 -16.70 -9.35
N HIS A 90 3.06 -16.54 -9.87
CA HIS A 90 2.84 -16.48 -11.33
C HIS A 90 3.72 -15.40 -11.99
N ARG A 91 3.98 -14.31 -11.28
CA ARG A 91 4.86 -13.22 -11.69
C ARG A 91 5.71 -12.79 -10.50
N PRO A 92 7.02 -12.57 -10.72
CA PRO A 92 7.89 -12.15 -9.64
C PRO A 92 7.51 -10.75 -9.13
N SER A 93 7.62 -10.55 -7.84
CA SER A 93 7.59 -9.23 -7.21
C SER A 93 8.99 -8.60 -7.23
N SER A 94 9.08 -7.33 -6.84
CA SER A 94 10.35 -6.65 -6.61
C SER A 94 10.39 -6.16 -5.16
N VAL A 95 11.57 -6.15 -4.55
CA VAL A 95 11.78 -5.53 -3.24
C VAL A 95 12.71 -4.35 -3.45
N VAL A 96 12.14 -3.14 -3.44
CA VAL A 96 12.86 -1.91 -3.75
C VAL A 96 12.68 -0.94 -2.58
N PRO A 97 13.76 -0.53 -1.89
CA PRO A 97 13.67 0.45 -0.81
C PRO A 97 12.87 1.68 -1.24
N ARG A 98 11.95 2.12 -0.40
CA ARG A 98 11.07 3.26 -0.69
C ARG A 98 11.83 4.55 -0.95
N GLU A 99 13.03 4.69 -0.39
CA GLU A 99 13.92 5.80 -0.70
C GLU A 99 14.25 5.84 -2.20
N VAL A 100 14.50 4.70 -2.81
CA VAL A 100 14.81 4.57 -4.23
C VAL A 100 13.55 4.59 -5.08
N PHE A 101 12.56 3.75 -4.75
CA PHE A 101 11.34 3.61 -5.55
C PHE A 101 10.57 4.93 -5.65
N ASP A 102 10.34 5.61 -4.51
CA ASP A 102 9.60 6.86 -4.48
C ASP A 102 10.32 7.97 -5.25
N ALA A 103 11.66 8.07 -5.10
CA ALA A 103 12.45 9.07 -5.80
C ALA A 103 12.40 8.88 -7.32
N ARG A 104 12.60 7.65 -7.80
CA ARG A 104 12.53 7.32 -9.23
C ARG A 104 11.15 7.56 -9.82
N LEU A 105 10.09 7.20 -9.09
CA LEU A 105 8.73 7.40 -9.55
C LEU A 105 8.33 8.89 -9.58
N LEU A 106 8.78 9.67 -8.60
CA LEU A 106 8.58 11.12 -8.61
C LEU A 106 9.38 11.76 -9.76
N ALA A 107 10.63 11.37 -9.97
CA ALA A 107 11.43 11.84 -11.09
C ALA A 107 10.73 11.61 -12.44
N ALA A 108 10.14 10.44 -12.65
CA ALA A 108 9.35 10.16 -13.84
C ALA A 108 8.14 11.10 -14.04
N ALA A 109 7.55 11.62 -12.96
CA ALA A 109 6.51 12.64 -13.05
C ALA A 109 7.09 14.03 -13.39
N LEU A 110 8.24 14.38 -12.81
CA LEU A 110 8.93 15.65 -13.09
C LEU A 110 9.44 15.71 -14.52
N ASP A 111 10.01 14.63 -15.04
CA ASP A 111 10.49 14.52 -16.44
C ASP A 111 9.35 14.69 -17.44
N ARG A 112 8.10 14.47 -17.02
CA ARG A 112 6.89 14.70 -17.83
C ARG A 112 6.23 16.06 -17.61
N GLY A 113 6.87 16.94 -16.86
CA GLY A 113 6.44 18.33 -16.68
C GLY A 113 5.64 18.61 -15.41
N ALA A 114 5.58 17.68 -14.43
CA ALA A 114 5.12 18.06 -13.10
C ALA A 114 6.11 19.02 -12.44
N ALA A 115 5.60 20.06 -11.78
CA ALA A 115 6.40 20.85 -10.86
C ALA A 115 6.47 20.20 -9.47
N PHE A 116 7.57 20.40 -8.77
CA PHE A 116 7.73 19.95 -7.38
C PHE A 116 8.07 21.14 -6.48
N ARG A 117 7.48 21.14 -5.30
CA ARG A 117 7.83 22.11 -4.27
C ARG A 117 7.88 21.42 -2.91
N ARG A 118 9.00 21.60 -2.20
CA ARG A 118 9.07 21.22 -0.78
C ARG A 118 8.14 22.14 0.02
N HIS A 119 6.99 21.61 0.43
CA HIS A 119 5.97 22.32 1.19
C HIS A 119 5.13 21.34 2.02
N ALA A 120 5.06 21.58 3.32
CA ALA A 120 4.20 20.82 4.22
C ALA A 120 2.80 21.43 4.24
N VAL A 121 1.85 20.83 3.55
CA VAL A 121 0.43 21.25 3.59
C VAL A 121 -0.09 21.17 5.01
N ARG A 122 -0.67 22.26 5.52
CA ARG A 122 -1.20 22.38 6.88
C ARG A 122 -2.72 22.54 6.91
N ARG A 123 -3.30 23.16 5.89
CA ARG A 123 -4.73 23.41 5.79
C ARG A 123 -5.18 23.39 4.34
N VAL A 124 -6.36 22.84 4.14
CA VAL A 124 -7.04 22.80 2.84
C VAL A 124 -8.45 23.32 3.04
N THR A 125 -8.85 24.27 2.21
CA THR A 125 -10.20 24.86 2.26
C THR A 125 -10.85 24.75 0.88
N PRO A 126 -11.81 23.83 0.68
CA PRO A 126 -12.56 23.75 -0.57
C PRO A 126 -13.44 24.99 -0.77
N GLY A 127 -13.44 25.52 -1.98
CA GLY A 127 -14.31 26.61 -2.40
C GLY A 127 -15.03 26.29 -3.72
N PRO A 128 -15.94 27.17 -4.19
CA PRO A 128 -16.70 26.95 -5.42
C PRO A 128 -15.80 26.90 -6.66
N ASP A 129 -14.78 27.75 -6.72
CA ASP A 129 -13.93 27.93 -7.90
C ASP A 129 -12.60 27.19 -7.83
N GLY A 130 -12.30 26.56 -6.68
CA GLY A 130 -11.03 25.85 -6.45
C GLY A 130 -10.87 25.44 -4.99
N VAL A 131 -9.66 25.00 -4.68
CA VAL A 131 -9.26 24.58 -3.34
C VAL A 131 -8.10 25.46 -2.89
N ASP A 132 -8.29 26.20 -1.82
CA ASP A 132 -7.20 26.95 -1.18
C ASP A 132 -6.28 25.98 -0.44
N VAL A 133 -4.97 26.15 -0.62
CA VAL A 133 -3.92 25.41 0.09
C VAL A 133 -3.07 26.41 0.88
N ASP A 134 -3.21 26.40 2.18
CA ASP A 134 -2.47 27.22 3.16
C ASP A 134 -2.57 28.74 2.95
N GLY A 135 -3.51 29.25 2.14
CA GLY A 135 -3.59 30.66 1.76
C GLY A 135 -2.50 31.12 0.77
N VAL A 136 -1.70 30.22 0.22
CA VAL A 136 -0.57 30.55 -0.67
C VAL A 136 -0.80 30.20 -2.12
N LEU A 137 -1.63 29.18 -2.40
CA LEU A 137 -1.97 28.79 -3.76
C LEU A 137 -3.40 28.22 -3.87
N THR A 138 -3.92 28.22 -5.10
CA THR A 138 -5.24 27.67 -5.42
C THR A 138 -5.09 26.50 -6.40
N ALA A 139 -5.72 25.36 -6.08
CA ALA A 139 -5.84 24.21 -6.95
C ALA A 139 -7.21 24.19 -7.63
N GLY A 140 -7.28 23.89 -8.93
CA GLY A 140 -8.53 23.53 -9.59
C GLY A 140 -9.12 22.26 -8.97
N VAL A 141 -8.26 21.24 -8.75
CA VAL A 141 -8.52 20.02 -7.97
C VAL A 141 -7.32 19.70 -7.09
N LEU A 142 -7.56 19.28 -5.86
CA LEU A 142 -6.53 18.81 -4.95
C LEU A 142 -6.61 17.29 -4.76
N VAL A 143 -5.48 16.60 -4.92
CA VAL A 143 -5.33 15.18 -4.57
C VAL A 143 -4.57 15.05 -3.27
N GLY A 144 -5.23 14.60 -2.20
CA GLY A 144 -4.61 14.24 -0.94
C GLY A 144 -3.99 12.86 -1.01
N ALA A 145 -2.67 12.80 -1.14
CA ALA A 145 -1.82 11.61 -1.18
C ALA A 145 -0.76 11.65 -0.06
N ASP A 146 -1.07 12.36 1.02
CA ASP A 146 -0.18 12.72 2.14
C ASP A 146 -0.11 11.65 3.25
N GLY A 147 -0.50 10.42 2.94
CA GLY A 147 -0.25 9.23 3.73
C GLY A 147 -1.20 9.04 4.92
N ALA A 148 -0.79 8.17 5.85
CA ALA A 148 -1.65 7.70 6.94
C ALA A 148 -2.10 8.82 7.90
N GLU A 149 -1.28 9.85 8.08
CA GLU A 149 -1.57 11.01 8.94
C GLU A 149 -2.06 12.22 8.12
N SER A 150 -2.83 11.96 7.08
CA SER A 150 -3.28 12.96 6.09
C SER A 150 -3.86 14.22 6.73
N VAL A 151 -3.26 15.35 6.40
CA VAL A 151 -3.77 16.69 6.72
C VAL A 151 -4.96 17.00 5.84
N VAL A 152 -4.90 16.65 4.54
CA VAL A 152 -6.00 16.85 3.60
C VAL A 152 -7.27 16.17 4.11
N ARG A 153 -7.17 14.91 4.52
CA ARG A 153 -8.29 14.17 5.11
C ARG A 153 -8.87 14.87 6.34
N ARG A 154 -8.01 15.32 7.26
CA ARG A 154 -8.45 16.04 8.49
C ARG A 154 -9.10 17.38 8.18
N SER A 155 -8.59 18.12 7.20
CA SER A 155 -9.18 19.41 6.76
C SER A 155 -10.63 19.24 6.24
N LEU A 156 -10.99 18.04 5.80
CA LEU A 156 -12.36 17.69 5.39
C LEU A 156 -13.25 17.18 6.54
N GLY A 157 -12.79 17.25 7.79
CA GLY A 157 -13.51 16.72 8.93
C GLY A 157 -13.53 15.18 9.01
N LEU A 158 -12.74 14.49 8.18
CA LEU A 158 -12.66 13.05 8.16
C LEU A 158 -11.59 12.56 9.16
N GLY A 159 -12.03 11.98 10.26
CA GLY A 159 -11.15 11.45 11.30
C GLY A 159 -10.24 10.31 10.84
N ARG A 160 -9.22 9.99 11.65
CA ARG A 160 -8.39 8.80 11.44
C ARG A 160 -9.22 7.51 11.58
N ASN A 161 -8.68 6.40 11.11
CA ASN A 161 -9.27 5.09 11.37
C ASN A 161 -9.31 4.81 12.89
N ARG A 162 -10.34 4.06 13.32
CA ARG A 162 -10.40 3.50 14.66
C ARG A 162 -9.28 2.46 14.83
N ASP A 163 -8.86 2.23 16.06
CA ASP A 163 -7.74 1.35 16.38
C ASP A 163 -7.95 -0.12 15.94
N ASP A 164 -9.21 -0.57 15.82
CA ASP A 164 -9.59 -1.89 15.28
C ASP A 164 -9.51 -1.97 13.74
N ARG A 165 -9.20 -0.85 13.08
CA ARG A 165 -9.05 -0.71 11.62
C ARG A 165 -7.80 0.06 11.25
N LEU A 166 -6.85 0.08 12.17
CA LEU A 166 -5.54 0.69 12.05
C LEU A 166 -4.51 -0.33 12.52
N ALA A 167 -3.57 -0.66 11.65
CA ALA A 167 -2.41 -1.45 12.04
C ALA A 167 -1.20 -0.54 12.27
N VAL A 168 -0.23 -1.05 12.98
CA VAL A 168 1.11 -0.47 13.10
C VAL A 168 2.14 -1.54 12.78
N ALA A 169 3.15 -1.16 12.04
CA ALA A 169 4.25 -2.04 11.67
C ALA A 169 5.59 -1.40 12.02
N LEU A 170 6.51 -2.24 12.50
CA LEU A 170 7.91 -1.92 12.75
C LEU A 170 8.74 -2.53 11.61
N ARG A 171 9.70 -1.78 11.05
CA ARG A 171 10.60 -2.24 9.99
C ARG A 171 12.04 -1.85 10.26
N GLY A 172 12.96 -2.73 9.92
CA GLY A 172 14.40 -2.50 9.82
C GLY A 172 15.00 -3.31 8.68
N TYR A 173 16.32 -3.25 8.56
CA TYR A 173 17.08 -4.07 7.63
C TYR A 173 17.99 -5.02 8.42
N ALA A 174 18.14 -6.25 7.94
CA ALA A 174 18.98 -7.28 8.54
C ALA A 174 19.64 -8.12 7.44
N PRO A 175 20.62 -8.98 7.75
CA PRO A 175 21.04 -10.04 6.85
C PRO A 175 19.86 -10.93 6.45
N GLU A 176 19.88 -11.47 5.23
CA GLU A 176 18.89 -12.47 4.79
C GLU A 176 18.87 -13.70 5.73
N LEU A 177 17.69 -14.30 5.89
CA LEU A 177 17.57 -15.57 6.61
C LEU A 177 18.35 -16.68 5.86
N PRO A 178 18.90 -17.66 6.57
CA PRO A 178 19.56 -18.80 5.92
C PRO A 178 18.65 -19.47 4.87
N GLY A 179 19.13 -19.60 3.64
CA GLY A 179 18.39 -20.23 2.54
C GLY A 179 17.26 -19.38 1.93
N GLN A 180 17.14 -18.09 2.28
CA GLN A 180 16.04 -17.23 1.84
C GLN A 180 16.18 -16.72 0.41
N ALA A 181 17.35 -16.79 -0.23
CA ALA A 181 17.62 -16.15 -1.52
C ALA A 181 16.47 -16.32 -2.52
N GLY A 182 15.97 -15.18 -3.07
CA GLY A 182 14.87 -15.16 -4.03
C GLY A 182 13.47 -15.47 -3.43
N THR A 183 13.33 -15.52 -2.10
CA THR A 183 12.06 -15.88 -1.43
C THR A 183 11.61 -14.81 -0.46
N GLN A 184 10.41 -14.26 -0.65
CA GLN A 184 9.74 -13.46 0.38
C GLN A 184 9.15 -14.40 1.45
N VAL A 185 9.41 -14.12 2.71
CA VAL A 185 8.93 -14.91 3.84
C VAL A 185 7.92 -14.12 4.65
N LEU A 186 6.75 -14.71 4.92
CA LEU A 186 5.75 -14.22 5.87
C LEU A 186 5.43 -15.30 6.90
N VAL A 187 5.49 -14.93 8.18
CA VAL A 187 5.15 -15.81 9.29
C VAL A 187 4.03 -15.17 10.10
N THR A 188 2.85 -15.76 10.06
CA THR A 188 1.69 -15.29 10.81
C THR A 188 1.66 -15.86 12.24
N THR A 189 0.90 -15.26 13.14
CA THR A 189 0.73 -15.69 14.52
C THR A 189 -0.74 -15.71 14.91
N GLU A 190 -1.14 -16.61 15.81
CA GLU A 190 -2.47 -16.59 16.42
C GLU A 190 -2.65 -15.46 17.44
N GLN A 191 -1.54 -15.04 18.03
CA GLN A 191 -1.54 -13.95 19.00
C GLN A 191 -1.70 -12.61 18.30
N ARG A 192 -2.65 -11.78 18.78
CA ARG A 192 -2.88 -10.42 18.28
C ARG A 192 -3.25 -10.33 16.79
N TRP A 193 -3.84 -11.39 16.25
CA TRP A 193 -4.25 -11.44 14.84
C TRP A 193 -5.20 -10.26 14.43
N PRO A 194 -5.05 -9.68 13.22
CA PRO A 194 -4.05 -10.02 12.19
C PRO A 194 -2.67 -9.44 12.53
N ALA A 195 -1.68 -10.34 12.68
CA ALA A 195 -0.32 -9.99 12.98
C ALA A 195 0.64 -10.97 12.29
N TYR A 196 1.74 -10.48 11.78
CA TYR A 196 2.75 -11.29 11.11
C TYR A 196 4.10 -10.59 11.07
N ALA A 197 5.16 -11.39 10.96
CA ALA A 197 6.50 -10.94 10.62
C ALA A 197 6.81 -11.24 9.17
N TRP A 198 7.69 -10.44 8.59
CA TRP A 198 8.17 -10.65 7.24
C TRP A 198 9.69 -10.53 7.15
N SER A 199 10.26 -11.21 6.13
CA SER A 199 11.61 -11.00 5.66
C SER A 199 11.60 -10.99 4.13
N PHE A 200 11.94 -9.88 3.52
CA PHE A 200 11.90 -9.66 2.07
C PHE A 200 13.32 -9.35 1.57
N PRO A 201 13.92 -10.22 0.75
CA PRO A 201 15.31 -10.08 0.30
C PRO A 201 15.45 -8.92 -0.67
N LEU A 202 16.54 -8.14 -0.53
CA LEU A 202 16.88 -7.07 -1.46
C LEU A 202 17.76 -7.55 -2.62
N GLY A 203 18.32 -8.76 -2.54
CA GLY A 203 19.21 -9.34 -3.54
C GLY A 203 20.70 -9.00 -3.36
N ASP A 204 21.06 -8.32 -2.29
CA ASP A 204 22.44 -7.95 -1.92
C ASP A 204 22.90 -8.62 -0.61
N GLY A 205 22.21 -9.67 -0.16
CA GLY A 205 22.45 -10.36 1.11
C GLY A 205 21.73 -9.72 2.31
N ARG A 206 21.01 -8.61 2.10
CA ARG A 206 20.18 -7.96 3.11
C ARG A 206 18.70 -8.21 2.82
N ALA A 207 17.90 -8.16 3.87
CA ALA A 207 16.44 -8.22 3.80
C ALA A 207 15.81 -7.04 4.54
N ASN A 208 14.69 -6.57 4.02
CA ASN A 208 13.73 -5.77 4.78
C ASN A 208 12.97 -6.70 5.71
N VAL A 209 13.09 -6.49 7.00
CA VAL A 209 12.45 -7.33 8.03
C VAL A 209 11.53 -6.50 8.89
N GLY A 210 10.44 -7.09 9.34
CA GLY A 210 9.53 -6.37 10.21
C GLY A 210 8.42 -7.22 10.81
N TYR A 211 7.60 -6.57 11.61
CA TYR A 211 6.41 -7.12 12.25
C TYR A 211 5.32 -6.08 12.33
N GLY A 212 4.08 -6.50 12.12
CA GLY A 212 2.92 -5.62 12.19
C GLY A 212 1.73 -6.28 12.87
N GLU A 213 0.93 -5.46 13.59
CA GLU A 213 -0.31 -5.88 14.27
C GLU A 213 -1.34 -4.75 14.32
N LEU A 214 -2.57 -5.04 14.72
CA LEU A 214 -3.59 -4.02 14.97
C LEU A 214 -3.25 -3.17 16.19
N VAL A 215 -3.52 -1.86 16.10
CA VAL A 215 -3.35 -0.92 17.24
C VAL A 215 -4.24 -1.31 18.42
N SER A 216 -5.44 -1.81 18.17
CA SER A 216 -6.37 -2.28 19.21
C SER A 216 -5.83 -3.44 20.06
N GLY A 217 -4.80 -4.14 19.61
CA GLY A 217 -4.11 -5.18 20.38
C GLY A 217 -3.17 -4.67 21.46
N GLY A 218 -3.12 -3.34 21.70
CA GLY A 218 -2.19 -2.74 22.65
C GLY A 218 -0.76 -2.60 22.09
N ALA A 219 -0.67 -2.45 20.77
CA ALA A 219 0.62 -2.32 20.07
C ALA A 219 1.44 -1.16 20.61
N ASN A 220 2.64 -1.47 21.06
CA ASN A 220 3.68 -0.51 21.43
C ASN A 220 5.03 -1.00 20.91
N ARG A 221 6.07 -0.17 21.00
CA ARG A 221 7.38 -0.49 20.43
C ARG A 221 7.95 -1.81 20.97
N ALA A 222 7.84 -2.06 22.27
CA ALA A 222 8.38 -3.27 22.90
C ALA A 222 7.65 -4.52 22.40
N ALA A 223 6.31 -4.48 22.35
CA ALA A 223 5.48 -5.57 21.83
C ALA A 223 5.78 -5.89 20.35
N LEU A 224 6.00 -4.85 19.52
CA LEU A 224 6.36 -5.05 18.12
C LEU A 224 7.74 -5.71 17.96
N VAL A 225 8.72 -5.29 18.75
CA VAL A 225 10.07 -5.90 18.76
C VAL A 225 10.00 -7.35 19.26
N GLU A 226 9.26 -7.61 20.33
CA GLU A 226 9.03 -8.97 20.84
C GLU A 226 8.36 -9.87 19.79
N GLY A 227 7.32 -9.36 19.10
CA GLY A 227 6.64 -10.07 18.02
C GLY A 227 7.57 -10.43 16.88
N LEU A 228 8.44 -9.49 16.48
CA LEU A 228 9.46 -9.73 15.46
C LEU A 228 10.41 -10.87 15.85
N HIS A 229 11.03 -10.78 17.03
CA HIS A 229 12.01 -11.79 17.47
C HIS A 229 11.38 -13.17 17.74
N ARG A 230 10.11 -13.21 18.15
CA ARG A 230 9.38 -14.46 18.34
C ARG A 230 9.14 -15.20 17.02
N LEU A 231 8.77 -14.48 15.95
CA LEU A 231 8.45 -15.08 14.66
C LEU A 231 9.66 -15.24 13.74
N LEU A 232 10.66 -14.40 13.91
CA LEU A 232 11.94 -14.45 13.19
C LEU A 232 13.09 -14.48 14.22
N PRO A 233 13.32 -15.62 14.89
CA PRO A 233 14.35 -15.73 15.92
C PRO A 233 15.75 -15.53 15.32
N GLY A 234 16.61 -14.82 16.05
CA GLY A 234 17.99 -14.54 15.64
C GLY A 234 18.15 -13.35 14.70
N VAL A 235 17.07 -12.77 14.17
CA VAL A 235 17.15 -11.55 13.34
C VAL A 235 17.56 -10.36 14.20
N GLN A 236 18.56 -9.60 13.75
CA GLN A 236 19.05 -8.38 14.41
C GLN A 236 18.89 -7.20 13.45
N PRO A 237 17.72 -6.54 13.41
CA PRO A 237 17.48 -5.47 12.47
C PRO A 237 18.10 -4.16 12.91
N GLU A 238 18.66 -3.43 11.96
CA GLU A 238 19.13 -2.07 12.11
C GLU A 238 18.04 -1.07 11.63
N GLY A 239 18.11 0.18 12.15
CA GLY A 239 17.26 1.27 11.69
C GLY A 239 15.77 1.07 11.95
N LEU A 240 15.38 0.40 13.05
CA LEU A 240 13.99 0.11 13.40
C LEU A 240 13.14 1.38 13.51
N ARG A 241 12.14 1.48 12.64
CA ARG A 241 11.14 2.55 12.60
C ARG A 241 9.74 1.97 12.48
N ALA A 242 8.75 2.65 13.06
CA ALA A 242 7.35 2.24 13.01
C ALA A 242 6.49 3.19 12.18
N HIS A 243 5.44 2.64 11.56
CA HIS A 243 4.46 3.40 10.81
C HIS A 243 3.06 2.81 10.97
N ARG A 244 2.05 3.68 10.89
CA ARG A 244 0.64 3.28 10.91
C ARG A 244 0.14 2.94 9.52
N LEU A 245 -0.72 1.91 9.43
CA LEU A 245 -1.31 1.39 8.21
C LEU A 245 -2.84 1.51 8.31
N PRO A 246 -3.47 2.49 7.64
CA PRO A 246 -4.92 2.67 7.68
C PRO A 246 -5.60 1.64 6.77
N LEU A 247 -6.20 0.63 7.39
CA LEU A 247 -6.80 -0.51 6.69
C LEU A 247 -8.08 -0.14 5.94
N SER A 248 -8.31 -0.78 4.81
CA SER A 248 -9.44 -0.52 3.92
C SER A 248 -10.81 -0.89 4.53
N THR A 249 -10.84 -1.63 5.63
CA THR A 249 -12.04 -1.86 6.45
C THR A 249 -12.53 -0.59 7.15
N GLY A 250 -11.65 0.40 7.34
CA GLY A 250 -11.95 1.71 7.95
C GLY A 250 -11.96 2.89 6.97
N ARG A 251 -12.02 2.62 5.65
CA ARG A 251 -11.96 3.68 4.64
C ARG A 251 -13.12 4.66 4.78
N PRO A 252 -12.86 5.97 4.70
CA PRO A 252 -13.92 6.97 4.68
C PRO A 252 -14.67 6.94 3.35
N ARG A 253 -15.88 7.51 3.34
CA ARG A 253 -16.53 7.88 2.08
C ARG A 253 -15.64 8.90 1.37
N GLN A 254 -15.35 8.68 0.09
CA GLN A 254 -14.61 9.65 -0.71
C GLN A 254 -15.39 10.97 -0.80
N PRO A 255 -14.71 12.12 -0.64
CA PRO A 255 -15.38 13.43 -0.69
C PRO A 255 -16.02 13.68 -2.05
N ASP A 256 -16.98 14.57 -2.07
CA ASP A 256 -17.53 15.18 -3.27
C ASP A 256 -16.74 16.44 -3.64
N GLY A 257 -16.91 16.94 -4.87
CA GLY A 257 -16.26 18.17 -5.32
C GLY A 257 -14.81 17.99 -5.74
N ARG A 258 -13.97 18.97 -5.38
CA ARG A 258 -12.63 19.20 -5.93
C ARG A 258 -11.48 18.58 -5.11
N VAL A 259 -11.76 17.95 -3.97
CA VAL A 259 -10.73 17.30 -3.14
C VAL A 259 -10.88 15.79 -3.22
N LEU A 260 -9.80 15.10 -3.60
CA LEU A 260 -9.75 13.65 -3.78
C LEU A 260 -8.79 13.07 -2.76
N LEU A 261 -9.03 11.85 -2.29
CA LEU A 261 -8.09 11.13 -1.43
C LEU A 261 -7.57 9.88 -2.13
N ALA A 262 -6.27 9.60 -2.01
CA ALA A 262 -5.61 8.44 -2.60
C ALA A 262 -4.66 7.75 -1.60
N GLY A 263 -4.38 6.47 -1.81
CA GLY A 263 -3.49 5.67 -0.97
C GLY A 263 -3.92 5.62 0.50
N ASP A 264 -2.96 5.79 1.40
CA ASP A 264 -3.20 5.74 2.84
C ASP A 264 -4.11 6.88 3.33
N ALA A 265 -4.10 8.04 2.68
CA ALA A 265 -5.03 9.14 2.99
C ALA A 265 -6.49 8.71 2.80
N ALA A 266 -6.74 7.79 1.86
CA ALA A 266 -8.05 7.18 1.60
C ALA A 266 -8.29 5.90 2.40
N SER A 267 -7.35 5.47 3.25
CA SER A 267 -7.37 4.18 3.98
C SER A 267 -7.59 2.99 3.04
N LEU A 268 -6.70 2.77 2.10
CA LEU A 268 -6.84 1.70 1.11
C LEU A 268 -5.90 0.50 1.34
N VAL A 269 -5.16 0.48 2.45
CA VAL A 269 -4.26 -0.63 2.79
C VAL A 269 -5.03 -1.94 2.94
N ASN A 270 -4.51 -3.01 2.36
CA ASN A 270 -5.12 -4.35 2.46
C ASN A 270 -5.20 -4.80 3.93
N PRO A 271 -6.38 -5.27 4.40
CA PRO A 271 -6.57 -5.58 5.81
C PRO A 271 -5.98 -6.93 6.24
N MET A 272 -5.46 -7.73 5.30
CA MET A 272 -4.84 -9.03 5.58
C MET A 272 -3.31 -8.95 5.58
N THR A 273 -2.77 -8.24 4.58
CA THR A 273 -1.33 -8.27 4.28
C THR A 273 -0.62 -6.95 4.55
N GLY A 274 -1.36 -5.87 4.82
CA GLY A 274 -0.76 -4.55 4.91
C GLY A 274 -0.23 -4.00 3.59
N GLU A 275 -0.50 -4.67 2.45
CA GLU A 275 -0.14 -4.15 1.13
C GLU A 275 -0.79 -2.78 0.90
N GLY A 276 0.04 -1.80 0.54
CA GLY A 276 -0.38 -0.42 0.33
C GLY A 276 0.08 0.17 -0.99
N ILE A 277 1.20 -0.29 -1.57
CA ILE A 277 1.81 0.33 -2.76
C ILE A 277 0.92 0.16 -3.99
N PHE A 278 0.41 -1.04 -4.23
CA PHE A 278 -0.52 -1.29 -5.34
C PHE A 278 -1.75 -0.36 -5.27
N TYR A 279 -2.37 -0.27 -4.09
CA TYR A 279 -3.55 0.58 -3.91
C TYR A 279 -3.22 2.06 -3.97
N ALA A 280 -2.05 2.46 -3.50
CA ALA A 280 -1.56 3.83 -3.61
C ALA A 280 -1.41 4.23 -5.07
N VAL A 281 -0.69 3.45 -5.86
CA VAL A 281 -0.50 3.67 -7.30
C VAL A 281 -1.84 3.69 -8.03
N LEU A 282 -2.66 2.65 -7.87
CA LEU A 282 -3.94 2.52 -8.55
C LEU A 282 -4.89 3.68 -8.22
N SER A 283 -5.06 3.99 -6.93
CA SER A 283 -5.95 5.09 -6.52
C SER A 283 -5.42 6.46 -6.94
N GLY A 284 -4.09 6.63 -6.96
CA GLY A 284 -3.45 7.82 -7.50
C GLY A 284 -3.79 8.04 -8.97
N VAL A 285 -3.64 7.00 -9.80
CA VAL A 285 -4.02 7.05 -11.22
C VAL A 285 -5.50 7.40 -11.41
N LEU A 286 -6.37 6.78 -10.62
CA LEU A 286 -7.81 7.06 -10.69
C LEU A 286 -8.14 8.49 -10.25
N ALA A 287 -7.44 9.02 -9.25
CA ALA A 287 -7.59 10.41 -8.80
C ALA A 287 -7.08 11.40 -9.84
N GLY A 288 -5.89 11.19 -10.41
CA GLY A 288 -5.30 12.05 -11.42
C GLY A 288 -6.18 12.15 -12.67
N ARG A 289 -6.70 11.02 -13.18
CA ARG A 289 -7.65 11.02 -14.30
C ARG A 289 -8.97 11.71 -13.97
N ALA A 290 -9.47 11.55 -12.74
CA ALA A 290 -10.71 12.18 -12.31
C ALA A 290 -10.57 13.70 -12.16
N ALA A 291 -9.37 14.20 -11.88
CA ALA A 291 -9.10 15.63 -11.65
C ALA A 291 -9.51 16.52 -12.84
N ALA A 292 -9.44 16.00 -14.07
CA ALA A 292 -9.90 16.72 -15.28
C ALA A 292 -11.38 17.14 -15.23
N ALA A 293 -12.20 16.50 -14.37
CA ALA A 293 -13.63 16.84 -14.25
C ALA A 293 -13.90 18.02 -13.29
N GLY A 294 -12.88 18.67 -12.73
CA GLY A 294 -13.02 19.86 -11.90
C GLY A 294 -13.97 19.62 -10.69
N ALA A 295 -15.08 20.35 -10.64
CA ALA A 295 -16.08 20.19 -9.56
C ALA A 295 -16.71 18.80 -9.51
N GLY A 296 -16.74 18.06 -10.62
CA GLY A 296 -17.24 16.69 -10.70
C GLY A 296 -16.22 15.60 -10.31
N ALA A 297 -14.98 15.99 -10.04
CA ALA A 297 -13.87 15.06 -9.83
C ALA A 297 -14.12 14.04 -8.70
N GLY A 298 -14.67 14.48 -7.57
CA GLY A 298 -14.97 13.61 -6.42
C GLY A 298 -15.96 12.50 -6.75
N ALA A 299 -17.05 12.81 -7.46
CA ALA A 299 -18.03 11.84 -7.87
C ALA A 299 -17.44 10.82 -8.85
N LEU A 300 -16.62 11.28 -9.81
CA LEU A 300 -15.96 10.44 -10.79
C LEU A 300 -14.93 9.51 -10.14
N HIS A 301 -14.07 10.04 -9.27
CA HIS A 301 -13.09 9.25 -8.52
C HIS A 301 -13.76 8.18 -7.65
N ARG A 302 -14.81 8.54 -6.90
CA ARG A 302 -15.57 7.59 -6.08
C ARG A 302 -16.17 6.46 -6.91
N ARG A 303 -16.72 6.78 -8.11
CA ARG A 303 -17.25 5.78 -9.04
C ARG A 303 -16.14 4.86 -9.55
N ALA A 304 -14.99 5.41 -9.94
CA ALA A 304 -13.84 4.66 -10.43
C ALA A 304 -13.29 3.70 -9.38
N LEU A 305 -13.10 4.16 -8.13
CA LEU A 305 -12.68 3.30 -7.01
C LEU A 305 -13.66 2.16 -6.75
N ARG A 306 -14.98 2.45 -6.74
CA ARG A 306 -15.98 1.40 -6.54
C ARG A 306 -15.97 0.36 -7.66
N ARG A 307 -15.83 0.79 -8.91
CA ARG A 307 -15.77 -0.13 -10.06
C ARG A 307 -14.53 -1.02 -9.98
N ARG A 308 -13.38 -0.44 -9.66
CA ARG A 308 -12.08 -1.14 -9.69
C ARG A 308 -11.85 -2.00 -8.45
N LEU A 309 -12.11 -1.46 -7.26
CA LEU A 309 -11.78 -2.10 -5.98
C LEU A 309 -12.99 -2.58 -5.17
N GLY A 310 -14.22 -2.25 -5.55
CA GLY A 310 -15.40 -2.53 -4.72
C GLY A 310 -15.61 -4.02 -4.42
N ALA A 311 -15.41 -4.91 -5.40
CA ALA A 311 -15.52 -6.35 -5.22
C ALA A 311 -14.34 -6.92 -4.40
N HIS A 312 -13.13 -6.44 -4.67
CA HIS A 312 -11.94 -6.78 -3.91
C HIS A 312 -12.10 -6.40 -2.43
N HIS A 313 -12.51 -5.16 -2.13
CA HIS A 313 -12.69 -4.71 -0.75
C HIS A 313 -13.70 -5.57 0.03
N ARG A 314 -14.77 -6.04 -0.61
CA ARG A 314 -15.71 -6.97 0.04
C ARG A 314 -15.04 -8.31 0.32
N SER A 315 -14.33 -8.87 -0.65
CA SER A 315 -13.57 -10.12 -0.51
C SER A 315 -12.48 -10.01 0.56
N ALA A 316 -11.66 -8.97 0.52
CA ALA A 316 -10.58 -8.76 1.49
C ALA A 316 -11.13 -8.52 2.91
N SER A 317 -12.25 -7.79 3.06
CA SER A 317 -12.91 -7.62 4.36
C SER A 317 -13.48 -8.94 4.89
N ALA A 318 -14.11 -9.75 4.04
CA ALA A 318 -14.61 -11.08 4.42
C ALA A 318 -13.45 -12.02 4.80
N ALA A 319 -12.40 -12.07 3.98
CA ALA A 319 -11.22 -12.87 4.26
C ALA A 319 -10.55 -12.45 5.57
N SER A 320 -10.36 -11.15 5.81
CA SER A 320 -9.83 -10.63 7.07
C SER A 320 -10.70 -10.99 8.28
N TRP A 321 -12.02 -11.07 8.10
CA TRP A 321 -12.93 -11.47 9.17
C TRP A 321 -12.85 -12.96 9.47
N ILE A 322 -12.89 -13.84 8.45
CA ILE A 322 -12.83 -15.30 8.65
C ILE A 322 -11.44 -15.78 9.06
N SER A 323 -10.38 -15.07 8.70
CA SER A 323 -9.01 -15.41 9.10
C SER A 323 -8.70 -15.14 10.58
N ARG A 324 -9.65 -14.63 11.36
CA ARG A 324 -9.52 -14.51 12.82
C ARG A 324 -9.39 -15.86 13.52
N TRP A 325 -9.88 -16.90 12.88
CA TRP A 325 -9.74 -18.26 13.40
C TRP A 325 -8.47 -18.91 12.83
N PRO A 326 -7.47 -19.22 13.66
CA PRO A 326 -6.20 -19.81 13.21
C PRO A 326 -6.39 -21.04 12.32
N VAL A 327 -7.35 -21.90 12.66
CA VAL A 327 -7.69 -23.10 11.88
C VAL A 327 -8.07 -22.80 10.42
N VAL A 328 -8.70 -21.65 10.17
CA VAL A 328 -9.05 -21.21 8.80
C VAL A 328 -7.80 -20.81 8.02
N MET A 329 -6.84 -20.13 8.68
CA MET A 329 -5.56 -19.79 8.06
C MET A 329 -4.75 -21.05 7.75
N ASP A 330 -4.69 -21.99 8.68
CA ASP A 330 -4.03 -23.28 8.47
C ASP A 330 -4.63 -24.03 7.27
N ALA A 331 -5.95 -24.07 7.20
CA ALA A 331 -6.67 -24.70 6.09
C ALA A 331 -6.41 -23.99 4.75
N ALA A 332 -6.41 -22.66 4.74
CA ALA A 332 -6.12 -21.87 3.53
C ALA A 332 -4.68 -22.12 3.05
N PHE A 333 -3.70 -22.18 3.95
CA PHE A 333 -2.30 -22.44 3.58
C PHE A 333 -2.08 -23.88 3.15
N ARG A 334 -2.70 -24.87 3.80
CA ARG A 334 -2.70 -26.26 3.29
C ARG A 334 -3.32 -26.37 1.89
N ALA A 335 -4.45 -25.70 1.66
CA ALA A 335 -5.08 -25.68 0.35
C ALA A 335 -4.19 -25.02 -0.72
N ALA A 336 -3.52 -23.91 -0.38
CA ALA A 336 -2.56 -23.24 -1.26
C ALA A 336 -1.31 -24.10 -1.51
N ALA A 337 -0.86 -24.89 -0.52
CA ALA A 337 0.24 -25.83 -0.69
C ALA A 337 -0.14 -26.99 -1.64
N ALA A 338 -1.41 -27.38 -1.67
CA ALA A 338 -1.89 -28.48 -2.52
C ALA A 338 -2.17 -28.07 -3.97
N ASP A 339 -2.57 -26.81 -4.23
CA ASP A 339 -3.01 -26.33 -5.56
C ASP A 339 -2.43 -24.95 -5.86
N GLN A 340 -1.64 -24.84 -6.96
CA GLN A 340 -1.05 -23.58 -7.42
C GLN A 340 -2.12 -22.51 -7.69
N ARG A 341 -3.27 -22.87 -8.23
CA ARG A 341 -4.33 -21.90 -8.54
C ARG A 341 -4.96 -21.29 -7.28
N VAL A 342 -5.01 -22.10 -6.19
CA VAL A 342 -5.45 -21.59 -4.87
C VAL A 342 -4.40 -20.66 -4.30
N PHE A 343 -3.12 -21.01 -4.43
CA PHE A 343 -2.02 -20.14 -4.04
C PHE A 343 -2.06 -18.81 -4.79
N ASP A 344 -2.22 -18.83 -6.12
CA ASP A 344 -2.30 -17.63 -6.95
C ASP A 344 -3.52 -16.75 -6.57
N ASP A 345 -4.68 -17.36 -6.27
CA ASP A 345 -5.85 -16.63 -5.76
C ASP A 345 -5.56 -15.94 -4.41
N VAL A 346 -4.86 -16.62 -3.50
CA VAL A 346 -4.48 -16.06 -2.19
C VAL A 346 -3.50 -14.90 -2.36
N VAL A 347 -2.50 -15.06 -3.23
CA VAL A 347 -1.52 -14.01 -3.56
C VAL A 347 -2.22 -12.80 -4.18
N ALA A 348 -3.07 -13.01 -5.16
CA ALA A 348 -3.81 -11.93 -5.83
C ALA A 348 -4.75 -11.18 -4.84
N LEU A 349 -5.38 -11.89 -3.90
CA LEU A 349 -6.21 -11.29 -2.86
C LEU A 349 -5.38 -10.47 -1.86
N GLY A 350 -4.17 -10.92 -1.56
CA GLY A 350 -3.27 -10.27 -0.60
C GLY A 350 -2.50 -9.08 -1.16
N LEU A 351 -2.04 -9.15 -2.40
CA LEU A 351 -1.08 -8.21 -2.97
C LEU A 351 -1.65 -7.31 -4.08
N ALA A 352 -2.84 -7.66 -4.62
CA ALA A 352 -3.48 -6.92 -5.71
C ALA A 352 -5.00 -6.78 -5.50
N ASP A 353 -5.80 -6.81 -6.56
CA ASP A 353 -7.25 -6.67 -6.52
C ASP A 353 -8.00 -7.99 -6.74
N GLY A 354 -7.36 -9.11 -6.39
CA GLY A 354 -7.97 -10.44 -6.38
C GLY A 354 -9.22 -10.53 -5.50
N ARG A 355 -9.95 -11.63 -5.63
CA ARG A 355 -11.20 -11.88 -4.91
C ARG A 355 -11.19 -13.26 -4.29
N LEU A 356 -11.97 -13.45 -3.24
CA LEU A 356 -12.31 -14.78 -2.76
C LEU A 356 -13.07 -15.52 -3.83
N THR A 357 -12.52 -16.63 -4.32
CA THR A 357 -13.15 -17.47 -5.33
C THR A 357 -13.87 -18.65 -4.69
N ALA A 358 -14.86 -19.21 -5.39
CA ALA A 358 -15.51 -20.44 -4.95
C ALA A 358 -14.50 -21.61 -4.84
N ARG A 359 -13.49 -21.64 -5.73
CA ARG A 359 -12.38 -22.60 -5.69
C ARG A 359 -11.61 -22.50 -4.38
N THR A 360 -11.15 -21.30 -4.01
CA THR A 360 -10.37 -21.05 -2.77
C THR A 360 -11.18 -21.44 -1.54
N LEU A 361 -12.48 -21.05 -1.48
CA LEU A 361 -13.35 -21.39 -0.36
C LEU A 361 -13.59 -22.90 -0.25
N ALA A 362 -13.87 -23.59 -1.37
CA ALA A 362 -14.08 -25.03 -1.38
C ALA A 362 -12.79 -25.80 -1.02
N ALA A 363 -11.63 -25.35 -1.48
CA ALA A 363 -10.35 -25.97 -1.15
C ALA A 363 -10.02 -25.79 0.33
N ALA A 364 -10.18 -24.60 0.91
CA ALA A 364 -10.00 -24.36 2.33
C ALA A 364 -10.97 -25.20 3.19
N ALA A 365 -12.26 -25.28 2.79
CA ALA A 365 -13.24 -26.10 3.50
C ALA A 365 -12.90 -27.60 3.50
N ARG A 366 -12.34 -28.14 2.41
CA ARG A 366 -11.83 -29.52 2.38
C ARG A 366 -10.63 -29.72 3.30
N SER A 367 -9.78 -28.70 3.44
CA SER A 367 -8.57 -28.76 4.29
C SER A 367 -8.85 -28.50 5.78
N LEU A 368 -10.09 -28.20 6.16
CA LEU A 368 -10.55 -28.12 7.56
C LEU A 368 -10.85 -29.53 8.14
N ARG A 369 -11.06 -30.53 7.25
CA ARG A 369 -11.29 -31.94 7.62
C ARG A 369 -9.98 -32.68 7.81
#